data_628ea0b4dafc9d54d6ddb9344618df2c
#
_entry.id   628ea0b4dafc9d54d6ddb9344618df2c
#
_cell.length_a   1.000
_cell.length_b   1.000
_cell.length_c   1.000
_cell.angle_alpha   90.00
_cell.angle_beta   90.00
_cell.angle_gamma   90.00
#
_symmetry.space_group_name_H-M   'P 1'
#
loop_
_entity.id
_entity.type
_entity.pdbx_description
1 polymer ?
#
loop_
_entity_poly.entity_id
_entity_poly.type
_entity_poly.pdbx_seq_one_letter_code
_entity_poly.pdbx_strand_id
1 'polypeptide(L)'
;ATPIIWLFIFRPLVIGKNPDLSIQELIDPLINMGNGTLVIWKKLDRYFDHNEEIDDGNDIFNRKFLEVIKYLEMVFHQLLENKDFNIKVGRHECKPWDPFLKTNAFTETLYDEKYEDGKVSVIPYILPHISKRTANENESGGGPLGWNAQQGFYLYRNMRMIVSGGYLNLDLKPEDHYKLARIKV
;
A
#
# COMPACT_ATOMS: atom_id res chain seq x y z
N ALA A 1 17.53 20.34 13.53
CA ALA A 1 17.99 20.03 12.18
C ALA A 1 16.77 19.64 11.34
N THR A 2 16.55 20.30 10.23
CA THR A 2 15.41 20.06 9.33
C THR A 2 15.59 18.70 8.67
N PRO A 3 14.59 17.81 8.68
CA PRO A 3 14.68 16.55 7.94
C PRO A 3 14.80 16.88 6.45
N ILE A 4 15.84 16.39 5.80
CA ILE A 4 16.03 16.57 4.36
C ILE A 4 15.42 15.34 3.69
N ILE A 5 14.26 15.53 3.03
CA ILE A 5 13.68 14.55 2.15
C ILE A 5 14.24 14.82 0.75
N TRP A 6 14.98 13.86 0.20
CA TRP A 6 15.41 13.92 -1.20
C TRP A 6 14.50 13.03 -2.02
N LEU A 7 13.68 13.63 -2.88
CA LEU A 7 12.88 12.94 -3.88
C LEU A 7 13.63 13.02 -5.22
N PHE A 8 14.15 11.91 -5.70
CA PHE A 8 14.73 11.82 -7.04
C PHE A 8 13.67 11.25 -8.00
N ILE A 9 13.07 12.13 -8.80
CA ILE A 9 12.20 11.70 -9.90
C ILE A 9 13.08 11.62 -11.13
N PHE A 10 13.28 10.42 -11.65
CA PHE A 10 14.01 10.22 -12.90
C PHE A 10 13.12 10.52 -14.11
N ARG A 11 13.06 11.76 -14.53
CA ARG A 11 13.29 12.18 -15.92
C ARG A 11 14.70 12.76 -15.93
N PRO A 12 15.48 12.68 -17.04
CA PRO A 12 16.89 13.05 -17.00
C PRO A 12 17.03 14.52 -16.65
N LEU A 13 17.09 14.86 -15.39
CA LEU A 13 17.63 16.14 -14.92
C LEU A 13 17.87 16.16 -13.40
N VAL A 14 19.03 16.67 -13.08
CA VAL A 14 19.52 17.28 -11.86
C VAL A 14 19.96 16.30 -10.77
N ILE A 15 21.15 15.82 -10.92
CA ILE A 15 21.99 15.34 -9.83
C ILE A 15 22.44 16.56 -9.03
N GLY A 16 21.94 16.72 -7.82
CA GLY A 16 22.49 17.67 -6.85
C GLY A 16 23.94 17.29 -6.54
N LYS A 17 24.79 18.28 -6.23
CA LYS A 17 26.23 18.15 -6.05
C LYS A 17 26.58 17.01 -5.06
N ASN A 18 27.40 16.06 -5.55
CA ASN A 18 28.06 14.96 -4.84
C ASN A 18 27.15 14.14 -3.87
N PRO A 19 26.45 13.11 -4.35
CA PRO A 19 25.89 12.09 -3.47
C PRO A 19 27.05 11.31 -2.80
N ASP A 20 26.88 10.96 -1.52
CA ASP A 20 27.77 10.00 -0.85
C ASP A 20 27.88 8.72 -1.70
N LEU A 21 29.03 8.05 -1.69
CA LEU A 21 29.27 6.81 -2.45
C LEU A 21 28.17 5.76 -2.25
N SER A 22 27.63 5.65 -1.03
CA SER A 22 26.50 4.76 -0.70
C SER A 22 25.19 5.09 -1.42
N ILE A 23 25.01 6.34 -1.83
CA ILE A 23 23.84 6.78 -2.60
C ILE A 23 24.04 6.48 -4.07
N GLN A 24 25.26 6.58 -4.58
CA GLN A 24 25.60 6.28 -5.97
C GLN A 24 25.27 4.81 -6.28
N GLU A 25 25.60 3.88 -5.41
CA GLU A 25 25.27 2.46 -5.56
C GLU A 25 23.77 2.19 -5.67
N LEU A 26 22.92 3.04 -5.09
CA LEU A 26 21.46 2.96 -5.19
C LEU A 26 20.92 3.63 -6.47
N ILE A 27 21.62 4.61 -7.01
CA ILE A 27 21.24 5.35 -8.22
C ILE A 27 21.59 4.56 -9.48
N ASP A 28 22.72 3.90 -9.52
CA ASP A 28 23.23 3.19 -10.71
C ASP A 28 22.25 2.17 -11.31
N PRO A 29 21.54 1.34 -10.51
CA PRO A 29 20.50 0.46 -11.05
C PRO A 29 19.35 1.20 -11.73
N LEU A 30 18.95 2.37 -11.21
CA LEU A 30 17.86 3.16 -11.78
C LEU A 30 18.27 3.81 -13.10
N ILE A 31 19.52 4.26 -13.20
CA ILE A 31 20.08 4.80 -14.46
C ILE A 31 20.04 3.71 -15.53
N ASN A 32 20.42 2.49 -15.20
CA ASN A 32 20.43 1.36 -16.12
C ASN A 32 19.02 0.93 -16.57
N MET A 33 18.00 1.11 -15.71
CA MET A 33 16.59 0.84 -16.05
C MET A 33 15.98 1.95 -16.94
N GLY A 34 16.61 3.12 -17.03
CA GLY A 34 16.13 4.26 -17.80
C GLY A 34 14.95 5.03 -17.18
N ASN A 35 14.30 4.50 -16.16
CA ASN A 35 13.23 5.16 -15.40
C ASN A 35 13.16 4.62 -13.96
N GLY A 36 12.56 5.40 -13.07
CA GLY A 36 12.37 5.02 -11.68
C GLY A 36 12.33 6.22 -10.74
N THR A 37 12.09 5.96 -9.47
CA THR A 37 12.11 6.95 -8.40
C THR A 37 12.86 6.38 -7.20
N LEU A 38 13.84 7.13 -6.69
CA LEU A 38 14.54 6.80 -5.46
C LEU A 38 14.18 7.83 -4.39
N VAL A 39 13.70 7.34 -3.25
CA VAL A 39 13.38 8.16 -2.07
C VAL A 39 14.34 7.78 -0.94
N ILE A 40 15.09 8.75 -0.44
CA ILE A 40 16.06 8.56 0.65
C ILE A 40 15.67 9.45 1.83
N TRP A 41 15.42 8.83 2.97
CA TRP A 41 15.20 9.54 4.23
C TRP A 41 16.47 9.51 5.08
N LYS A 42 16.93 10.68 5.48
CA LYS A 42 18.09 10.83 6.36
C LYS A 42 17.71 11.66 7.60
N LYS A 43 18.37 11.43 8.72
CA LYS A 43 18.20 12.18 9.97
C LYS A 43 16.76 12.15 10.50
N LEU A 44 16.26 10.94 10.76
CA LEU A 44 14.91 10.68 11.27
C LEU A 44 14.78 10.96 12.78
N ASP A 45 15.47 11.97 13.29
CA ASP A 45 15.57 12.36 14.70
C ASP A 45 14.22 12.73 15.35
N ARG A 46 13.23 13.15 14.56
CA ARG A 46 11.87 13.45 15.06
C ARG A 46 10.91 12.26 15.04
N TYR A 47 11.35 11.12 14.57
CA TYR A 47 10.50 9.92 14.46
C TYR A 47 10.51 9.09 15.73
N PHE A 48 11.49 9.35 16.62
CA PHE A 48 11.63 8.68 17.90
C PHE A 48 11.10 9.65 18.98
N ASP A 49 9.93 9.33 19.53
CA ASP A 49 9.42 10.08 20.67
C ASP A 49 10.31 9.74 21.89
N HIS A 50 11.04 10.74 22.40
CA HIS A 50 11.98 10.57 23.51
C HIS A 50 11.29 10.22 24.84
N ASN A 51 9.97 10.10 24.86
CA ASN A 51 9.16 9.80 26.03
C ASN A 51 8.71 8.32 26.12
N GLU A 52 8.96 7.51 25.10
CA GLU A 52 8.77 6.06 25.25
C GLU A 52 10.03 5.48 25.89
N GLU A 53 9.87 4.95 27.11
CA GLU A 53 10.92 4.25 27.85
C GLU A 53 11.55 3.20 26.95
N ILE A 54 12.85 3.32 26.78
CA ILE A 54 13.88 2.47 26.19
C ILE A 54 13.39 1.05 25.86
N ASP A 55 12.52 0.92 24.87
CA ASP A 55 12.43 -0.28 24.07
C ASP A 55 13.34 -0.05 22.87
N ASP A 56 14.12 -1.06 22.52
CA ASP A 56 15.24 -0.97 21.59
C ASP A 56 14.83 -0.14 20.35
N GLY A 57 15.43 1.04 20.12
CA GLY A 57 15.06 1.94 19.02
C GLY A 57 15.04 1.26 17.64
N ASN A 58 15.63 0.05 17.54
CA ASN A 58 15.53 -0.85 16.40
C ASN A 58 14.12 -1.42 16.25
N ASP A 59 13.40 -1.73 17.32
CA ASP A 59 12.07 -2.33 17.25
C ASP A 59 11.03 -1.32 16.80
N ILE A 60 11.12 -0.07 17.26
CA ILE A 60 10.24 1.02 16.81
C ILE A 60 10.48 1.29 15.32
N PHE A 61 11.74 1.37 14.91
CA PHE A 61 12.09 1.57 13.51
C PHE A 61 11.57 0.42 12.63
N ASN A 62 11.81 -0.82 13.02
CA ASN A 62 11.38 -2.00 12.28
C ASN A 62 9.85 -2.07 12.16
N ARG A 63 9.12 -1.75 13.23
CA ARG A 63 7.66 -1.69 13.20
C ARG A 63 7.16 -0.65 12.20
N LYS A 64 7.70 0.58 12.26
CA LYS A 64 7.35 1.65 11.32
C LYS A 64 7.74 1.32 9.88
N PHE A 65 8.86 0.68 9.69
CA PHE A 65 9.32 0.20 8.39
C PHE A 65 8.34 -0.82 7.79
N LEU A 66 7.86 -1.77 8.58
CA LEU A 66 6.84 -2.74 8.16
C LEU A 66 5.48 -2.08 7.89
N GLU A 67 5.07 -1.07 8.65
CA GLU A 67 3.86 -0.28 8.38
C GLU A 67 3.94 0.40 7.01
N VAL A 68 5.08 1.01 6.67
CA VAL A 68 5.31 1.63 5.36
C VAL A 68 5.23 0.60 4.24
N ILE A 69 5.84 -0.56 4.39
CA ILE A 69 5.76 -1.66 3.42
C ILE A 69 4.31 -2.06 3.18
N LYS A 70 3.57 -2.39 4.24
CA LYS A 70 2.16 -2.79 4.15
C LYS A 70 1.28 -1.71 3.51
N TYR A 71 1.56 -0.44 3.79
CA TYR A 71 0.86 0.67 3.18
C TYR A 71 1.13 0.77 1.66
N LEU A 72 2.38 0.63 1.24
CA LEU A 72 2.76 0.64 -0.18
C LEU A 72 2.18 -0.56 -0.93
N GLU A 73 2.24 -1.75 -0.35
CA GLU A 73 1.64 -2.97 -0.88
C GLU A 73 0.12 -2.82 -1.07
N MET A 74 -0.56 -2.13 -0.15
CA MET A 74 -1.99 -1.84 -0.23
C MET A 74 -2.29 -0.81 -1.31
N VAL A 75 -1.65 0.36 -1.27
CA VAL A 75 -1.98 1.50 -2.14
C VAL A 75 -1.66 1.23 -3.60
N PHE A 76 -0.56 0.51 -3.86
CA PHE A 76 -0.05 0.26 -5.21
C PHE A 76 -0.27 -1.18 -5.69
N HIS A 77 -1.15 -1.97 -5.04
CA HIS A 77 -1.29 -3.37 -5.36
C HIS A 77 -1.61 -3.65 -6.83
N GLN A 78 -2.48 -2.84 -7.48
CA GLN A 78 -2.80 -3.04 -8.90
C GLN A 78 -1.61 -2.75 -9.82
N LEU A 79 -0.74 -1.81 -9.46
CA LEU A 79 0.50 -1.55 -10.19
C LEU A 79 1.53 -2.66 -9.94
N LEU A 80 1.60 -3.18 -8.71
CA LEU A 80 2.50 -4.28 -8.34
C LEU A 80 2.09 -5.62 -8.98
N GLU A 81 0.82 -5.79 -9.37
CA GLU A 81 0.36 -6.92 -10.19
C GLU A 81 0.97 -6.89 -11.61
N ASN A 82 1.40 -5.70 -12.08
CA ASN A 82 2.08 -5.53 -13.36
C ASN A 82 3.57 -5.82 -13.21
N LYS A 83 4.09 -6.77 -14.00
CA LYS A 83 5.50 -7.19 -13.94
C LYS A 83 6.52 -6.09 -14.31
N ASP A 84 6.05 -5.04 -14.99
CA ASP A 84 6.89 -3.90 -15.39
C ASP A 84 7.05 -2.84 -14.28
N PHE A 85 6.38 -3.04 -13.14
CA PHE A 85 6.40 -2.13 -12.01
C PHE A 85 6.79 -2.86 -10.73
N ASN A 86 7.75 -2.33 -9.98
CA ASN A 86 8.12 -2.84 -8.68
C ASN A 86 8.41 -1.72 -7.68
N ILE A 87 8.22 -2.01 -6.40
CA ILE A 87 8.61 -1.13 -5.30
C ILE A 87 9.53 -1.92 -4.37
N LYS A 88 10.67 -1.32 -4.02
CA LYS A 88 11.60 -1.86 -3.04
C LYS A 88 11.75 -0.88 -1.88
N VAL A 89 11.68 -1.38 -0.66
CA VAL A 89 11.92 -0.63 0.57
C VAL A 89 13.11 -1.27 1.29
N GLY A 90 14.28 -0.66 1.19
CA GLY A 90 15.53 -1.29 1.55
C GLY A 90 15.78 -2.54 0.71
N ARG A 91 15.90 -3.69 1.37
CA ARG A 91 16.06 -5.00 0.69
C ARG A 91 14.74 -5.73 0.45
N HIS A 92 13.64 -5.21 0.98
CA HIS A 92 12.32 -5.82 0.84
C HIS A 92 11.69 -5.43 -0.49
N GLU A 93 11.24 -6.40 -1.25
CA GLU A 93 10.44 -6.22 -2.46
C GLU A 93 8.96 -6.32 -2.11
N CYS A 94 8.21 -5.22 -2.32
CA CYS A 94 6.80 -5.15 -2.02
C CYS A 94 5.99 -6.10 -2.92
N LYS A 95 5.01 -6.76 -2.32
CA LYS A 95 4.10 -7.67 -3.02
C LYS A 95 2.70 -7.07 -3.08
N PRO A 96 1.92 -7.34 -4.15
CA PRO A 96 0.56 -6.83 -4.23
C PRO A 96 -0.32 -7.42 -3.13
N TRP A 97 -1.03 -6.59 -2.41
CA TRP A 97 -2.09 -7.01 -1.51
C TRP A 97 -3.41 -7.13 -2.27
N ASP A 98 -4.08 -8.28 -2.21
CA ASP A 98 -5.41 -8.44 -2.82
C ASP A 98 -6.52 -8.15 -1.80
N PRO A 99 -7.13 -6.96 -1.82
CA PRO A 99 -8.22 -6.61 -0.90
C PRO A 99 -9.49 -7.43 -1.13
N PHE A 100 -9.65 -8.04 -2.29
CA PHE A 100 -10.87 -8.71 -2.68
C PHE A 100 -10.78 -10.24 -2.62
N LEU A 101 -9.63 -10.80 -2.23
CA LEU A 101 -9.38 -12.24 -2.21
C LEU A 101 -9.84 -12.94 -3.50
N LYS A 102 -9.53 -12.35 -4.67
CA LYS A 102 -10.02 -12.79 -5.99
C LYS A 102 -9.64 -14.22 -6.33
N THR A 103 -8.56 -14.72 -5.74
CA THR A 103 -8.08 -16.10 -5.96
C THR A 103 -8.82 -17.13 -5.12
N ASN A 104 -9.59 -16.72 -4.12
CA ASN A 104 -10.39 -17.65 -3.31
C ASN A 104 -11.68 -18.01 -4.05
N ALA A 105 -11.92 -19.32 -4.22
CA ALA A 105 -13.08 -19.84 -4.96
C ALA A 105 -14.45 -19.48 -4.34
N PHE A 106 -14.48 -19.03 -3.11
CA PHE A 106 -15.70 -18.62 -2.40
C PHE A 106 -15.86 -17.10 -2.33
N THR A 107 -15.02 -16.34 -3.02
CA THR A 107 -15.26 -14.91 -3.23
C THR A 107 -16.34 -14.73 -4.27
N GLU A 108 -17.40 -14.03 -3.90
CA GLU A 108 -18.47 -13.68 -4.83
C GLU A 108 -18.21 -12.31 -5.42
N THR A 109 -18.14 -12.23 -6.75
CA THR A 109 -18.09 -10.97 -7.48
C THR A 109 -19.46 -10.69 -8.02
N LEU A 110 -20.07 -9.58 -7.60
CA LEU A 110 -21.39 -9.18 -8.07
C LEU A 110 -21.26 -8.41 -9.40
N TYR A 111 -22.40 -7.95 -9.89
CA TYR A 111 -22.49 -7.31 -11.21
C TYR A 111 -21.68 -6.00 -11.25
N ASP A 112 -20.90 -5.81 -12.32
CA ASP A 112 -20.16 -4.58 -12.60
C ASP A 112 -21.13 -3.51 -13.13
N GLU A 113 -21.42 -2.50 -12.33
CA GLU A 113 -22.24 -1.36 -12.72
C GLU A 113 -21.34 -0.24 -13.27
N LYS A 114 -21.72 0.27 -14.44
CA LYS A 114 -20.96 1.33 -15.11
C LYS A 114 -21.75 2.64 -15.15
N TYR A 115 -21.08 3.71 -14.77
CA TYR A 115 -21.63 5.07 -14.75
C TYR A 115 -20.79 5.99 -15.62
N GLU A 116 -21.34 7.16 -15.96
CA GLU A 116 -20.66 8.20 -16.75
C GLU A 116 -20.05 7.67 -18.06
N ASP A 117 -20.84 6.96 -18.88
CA ASP A 117 -20.41 6.35 -20.13
C ASP A 117 -19.22 5.39 -19.97
N GLY A 118 -19.19 4.68 -18.84
CA GLY A 118 -18.17 3.68 -18.52
C GLY A 118 -16.89 4.21 -17.91
N LYS A 119 -16.85 5.51 -17.53
CA LYS A 119 -15.68 6.09 -16.84
C LYS A 119 -15.57 5.67 -15.39
N VAL A 120 -16.69 5.34 -14.75
CA VAL A 120 -16.75 4.82 -13.38
C VAL A 120 -17.32 3.41 -13.43
N SER A 121 -16.62 2.47 -12.84
CA SER A 121 -17.02 1.06 -12.68
C SER A 121 -17.16 0.77 -11.20
N VAL A 122 -18.29 0.18 -10.80
CA VAL A 122 -18.56 -0.18 -9.41
C VAL A 122 -18.76 -1.68 -9.34
N ILE A 123 -17.83 -2.37 -8.69
CA ILE A 123 -17.82 -3.83 -8.59
C ILE A 123 -17.89 -4.24 -7.12
N PRO A 124 -19.04 -4.71 -6.63
CA PRO A 124 -19.14 -5.24 -5.28
C PRO A 124 -18.58 -6.66 -5.19
N TYR A 125 -17.91 -6.94 -4.07
CA TYR A 125 -17.39 -8.24 -3.69
C TYR A 125 -17.94 -8.66 -2.33
N ILE A 126 -18.27 -9.92 -2.19
CA ILE A 126 -18.54 -10.57 -0.92
C ILE A 126 -17.40 -11.54 -0.64
N LEU A 127 -16.62 -11.24 0.38
CA LEU A 127 -15.48 -12.06 0.76
C LEU A 127 -15.95 -13.37 1.42
N PRO A 128 -15.15 -14.43 1.31
CA PRO A 128 -15.52 -15.73 1.89
C PRO A 128 -15.60 -15.64 3.42
N HIS A 129 -16.52 -16.43 3.99
CA HIS A 129 -16.60 -16.61 5.44
C HIS A 129 -15.29 -17.20 6.00
N ILE A 130 -14.97 -16.94 7.26
CA ILE A 130 -13.72 -17.39 7.91
C ILE A 130 -13.46 -18.90 7.74
N SER A 131 -14.52 -19.73 7.75
CA SER A 131 -14.40 -21.18 7.53
C SER A 131 -13.98 -21.61 6.12
N LYS A 132 -13.99 -20.67 5.18
CA LYS A 132 -13.64 -20.86 3.76
C LYS A 132 -12.34 -20.16 3.37
N ARG A 133 -11.63 -19.61 4.34
CA ARG A 133 -10.34 -18.95 4.16
C ARG A 133 -9.21 -19.81 4.71
N THR A 134 -8.08 -19.79 4.06
CA THR A 134 -6.82 -20.30 4.62
C THR A 134 -6.35 -19.38 5.77
N ALA A 135 -5.43 -19.87 6.61
CA ALA A 135 -4.83 -19.06 7.68
C ALA A 135 -4.18 -17.78 7.10
N ASN A 136 -3.46 -17.90 5.99
CA ASN A 136 -2.83 -16.76 5.32
C ASN A 136 -3.86 -15.75 4.79
N GLU A 137 -4.94 -16.19 4.15
CA GLU A 137 -6.02 -15.30 3.68
C GLU A 137 -6.76 -14.64 4.84
N ASN A 138 -6.88 -15.31 5.97
CA ASN A 138 -7.51 -14.73 7.16
C ASN A 138 -6.65 -13.62 7.76
N GLU A 139 -5.34 -13.79 7.78
CA GLU A 139 -4.39 -12.78 8.23
C GLU A 139 -4.27 -11.63 7.23
N SER A 140 -3.96 -11.93 5.97
CA SER A 140 -3.73 -10.93 4.92
C SER A 140 -5.00 -10.21 4.50
N GLY A 141 -6.14 -10.90 4.43
CA GLY A 141 -7.40 -10.33 3.96
C GLY A 141 -7.95 -9.20 4.83
N GLY A 142 -7.57 -9.14 6.11
CA GLY A 142 -7.89 -8.00 6.99
C GLY A 142 -7.14 -6.72 6.61
N GLY A 143 -6.05 -6.84 5.84
CA GLY A 143 -5.19 -5.72 5.46
C GLY A 143 -4.54 -5.02 6.65
N PRO A 144 -3.85 -3.89 6.40
CA PRO A 144 -3.13 -3.16 7.44
C PRO A 144 -3.98 -2.65 8.58
N LEU A 145 -5.28 -2.38 8.33
CA LEU A 145 -6.21 -1.76 9.27
C LEU A 145 -7.16 -2.75 9.94
N GLY A 146 -7.11 -4.03 9.55
CA GLY A 146 -7.98 -5.08 10.08
C GLY A 146 -9.36 -5.15 9.41
N TRP A 147 -10.05 -6.28 9.61
CA TRP A 147 -11.29 -6.63 8.92
C TRP A 147 -12.40 -5.58 9.04
N ASN A 148 -12.58 -5.00 10.22
CA ASN A 148 -13.65 -4.02 10.45
C ASN A 148 -13.36 -2.67 9.77
N ALA A 149 -12.13 -2.20 9.78
CA ALA A 149 -11.76 -0.94 9.13
C ALA A 149 -11.66 -1.08 7.61
N GLN A 150 -11.43 -2.30 7.11
CA GLN A 150 -11.25 -2.59 5.69
C GLN A 150 -12.54 -3.01 4.98
N GLN A 151 -13.72 -2.90 5.61
CA GLN A 151 -15.01 -3.08 4.93
C GLN A 151 -15.41 -1.83 4.14
N GLY A 152 -16.29 -1.97 3.14
CA GLY A 152 -16.85 -0.82 2.40
C GLY A 152 -16.10 -0.48 1.10
N PHE A 153 -15.89 0.80 0.83
CA PHE A 153 -15.46 1.29 -0.46
C PHE A 153 -13.95 1.30 -0.66
N TYR A 154 -13.54 0.91 -1.87
CA TYR A 154 -12.17 0.92 -2.37
C TYR A 154 -12.10 1.76 -3.64
N LEU A 155 -11.66 3.01 -3.54
CA LEU A 155 -11.60 3.93 -4.67
C LEU A 155 -10.22 3.90 -5.31
N TYR A 156 -10.23 3.82 -6.63
CA TYR A 156 -9.02 3.80 -7.45
C TYR A 156 -9.00 4.93 -8.47
N ARG A 157 -7.81 5.41 -8.74
CA ARG A 157 -7.53 6.28 -9.89
C ARG A 157 -6.20 5.90 -10.49
N ASN A 158 -6.18 5.58 -11.78
CA ASN A 158 -4.98 5.14 -12.50
C ASN A 158 -4.26 3.99 -11.76
N MET A 159 -4.99 2.95 -11.37
CA MET A 159 -4.51 1.78 -10.62
C MET A 159 -3.95 2.07 -9.21
N ARG A 160 -3.96 3.31 -8.77
CA ARG A 160 -3.60 3.68 -7.41
C ARG A 160 -4.84 3.70 -6.53
N MET A 161 -4.80 3.02 -5.40
CA MET A 161 -5.84 3.11 -4.38
C MET A 161 -5.79 4.47 -3.68
N ILE A 162 -6.94 5.15 -3.62
CA ILE A 162 -7.10 6.46 -2.97
C ILE A 162 -7.81 6.30 -1.63
N VAL A 163 -8.79 5.39 -1.57
CA VAL A 163 -9.54 5.06 -0.36
C VAL A 163 -9.50 3.56 -0.16
N SER A 164 -9.22 3.13 1.06
CA SER A 164 -9.10 1.73 1.47
C SER A 164 -10.09 1.41 2.59
N GLY A 165 -11.31 1.06 2.23
CA GLY A 165 -12.37 0.78 3.20
C GLY A 165 -13.10 2.02 3.69
N GLY A 166 -14.11 1.79 4.53
CA GLY A 166 -15.01 2.82 5.05
C GLY A 166 -16.16 3.16 4.10
N TYR A 167 -17.01 4.09 4.52
CA TYR A 167 -18.26 4.40 3.86
C TYR A 167 -18.36 5.82 3.32
N LEU A 168 -17.23 6.49 3.05
CA LEU A 168 -17.15 7.80 2.37
C LEU A 168 -17.99 8.91 3.03
N ASN A 169 -18.05 8.93 4.35
CA ASN A 169 -18.92 9.84 5.14
C ASN A 169 -20.44 9.69 4.87
N LEU A 170 -20.87 8.60 4.28
CA LEU A 170 -22.25 8.19 4.32
C LEU A 170 -22.62 7.85 5.77
N ASP A 171 -23.90 8.00 6.16
CA ASP A 171 -24.39 7.70 7.51
C ASP A 171 -24.39 6.19 7.82
N LEU A 172 -23.35 5.50 7.38
CA LEU A 172 -23.10 4.08 7.59
C LEU A 172 -21.90 3.91 8.52
N LYS A 173 -22.02 3.01 9.48
CA LYS A 173 -20.94 2.67 10.41
C LYS A 173 -20.39 1.28 10.07
N PRO A 174 -19.08 1.06 10.28
CA PRO A 174 -18.50 -0.28 10.21
C PRO A 174 -19.19 -1.20 11.23
N GLU A 175 -19.76 -2.29 10.74
CA GLU A 175 -20.44 -3.29 11.55
C GLU A 175 -19.95 -4.71 11.18
N ASP A 176 -20.02 -5.62 12.14
CA ASP A 176 -19.49 -6.97 11.98
C ASP A 176 -20.14 -7.76 10.85
N HIS A 177 -21.42 -7.53 10.57
CA HIS A 177 -22.11 -8.21 9.48
C HIS A 177 -21.78 -7.68 8.08
N TYR A 178 -21.21 -6.48 7.97
CA TYR A 178 -20.73 -5.92 6.69
C TYR A 178 -19.23 -6.16 6.44
N LYS A 179 -18.50 -6.76 7.40
CA LYS A 179 -17.04 -6.91 7.29
C LYS A 179 -16.53 -7.69 6.09
N LEU A 180 -17.41 -8.44 5.42
CA LEU A 180 -17.10 -9.18 4.20
C LEU A 180 -17.46 -8.42 2.92
N ALA A 181 -18.14 -7.29 3.02
CA ALA A 181 -18.52 -6.48 1.88
C ALA A 181 -17.41 -5.50 1.51
N ARG A 182 -16.96 -5.57 0.25
CA ARG A 182 -15.97 -4.65 -0.33
C ARG A 182 -16.43 -4.19 -1.69
N ILE A 183 -16.39 -2.90 -1.94
CA ILE A 183 -16.92 -2.28 -3.15
C ILE A 183 -15.77 -1.56 -3.86
N LYS A 184 -15.37 -2.07 -5.00
CA LYS A 184 -14.35 -1.46 -5.85
C LYS A 184 -15.00 -0.39 -6.74
N VAL A 185 -14.41 0.81 -6.76
CA VAL A 185 -14.79 1.94 -7.60
C VAL A 185 -13.61 2.50 -8.35
#